data_f30f1ae54916e82dbffec7f77404113f
#
_entry.id   f30f1ae54916e82dbffec7f77404113f
#
_cell.length_a   1.000
_cell.length_b   1.000
_cell.length_c   1.000
_cell.angle_alpha   90.00
_cell.angle_beta   90.00
_cell.angle_gamma   90.00
#
_symmetry.space_group_name_H-M   'P 1'
#
loop_
_entity.id
_entity.type
_entity.pdbx_description
1 polymer ?
#
loop_
_entity_poly.entity_id
_entity_poly.type
_entity_poly.pdbx_seq_one_letter_code
_entity_poly.pdbx_strand_id
1 'polypeptide(L)'
;MIDKRTLSAMLLESAGLLDSESDLLSEIDSKFGDGDHGITMAKISKLIEREVAAWDDEPIGEFLDTLGCKAMEVRGGSAGPLYGTLIGGLGFELDDDEDELGPDAVKRMFSGCLTEMQDITTAQVGDKTMMDALIPACEAAAEAADDIEAILEAADDAAAGGARDSERYPSKFGRAKSYKEETIGTPDAGAVSTSLFIRGLHEGYVKAQQSQ
;
A
#
# COMPACT_ATOMS: atom_id res chain seq x y z
N MET A 1 4.06 -14.86 -14.25
CA MET A 1 3.12 -15.28 -13.19
C MET A 1 3.71 -14.88 -11.86
N ILE A 2 2.86 -14.50 -10.89
CA ILE A 2 3.27 -14.27 -9.49
C ILE A 2 2.88 -15.51 -8.70
N ASP A 3 3.87 -16.26 -8.27
CA ASP A 3 3.74 -17.34 -7.31
C ASP A 3 4.06 -16.86 -5.89
N LYS A 4 3.94 -17.73 -4.91
CA LYS A 4 4.27 -17.46 -3.51
C LYS A 4 5.67 -16.85 -3.32
N ARG A 5 6.68 -17.36 -4.04
CA ARG A 5 8.06 -16.86 -3.94
C ARG A 5 8.17 -15.43 -4.47
N THR A 6 7.54 -15.18 -5.61
CA THR A 6 7.51 -13.85 -6.23
C THR A 6 6.76 -12.86 -5.35
N LEU A 7 5.56 -13.22 -4.83
CA LEU A 7 4.81 -12.35 -3.93
C LEU A 7 5.56 -12.08 -2.62
N SER A 8 6.25 -13.09 -2.07
CA SER A 8 7.12 -12.89 -0.92
C SER A 8 8.19 -11.84 -1.18
N ALA A 9 8.85 -11.88 -2.35
CA ALA A 9 9.85 -10.87 -2.72
C ALA A 9 9.23 -9.48 -2.87
N MET A 10 8.04 -9.37 -3.45
CA MET A 10 7.29 -8.11 -3.58
C MET A 10 6.96 -7.49 -2.21
N LEU A 11 6.41 -8.30 -1.30
CA LEU A 11 6.05 -7.85 0.05
C LEU A 11 7.28 -7.46 0.88
N LEU A 12 8.38 -8.23 0.78
CA LEU A 12 9.63 -7.90 1.48
C LEU A 12 10.27 -6.63 0.96
N GLU A 13 10.20 -6.35 -0.34
CA GLU A 13 10.69 -5.08 -0.89
C GLU A 13 9.83 -3.91 -0.40
N SER A 14 8.50 -4.06 -0.39
CA SER A 14 7.59 -3.06 0.18
C SER A 14 7.91 -2.80 1.66
N ALA A 15 8.13 -3.85 2.44
CA ALA A 15 8.52 -3.74 3.83
C ALA A 15 9.85 -2.99 3.99
N GLY A 16 10.85 -3.31 3.16
CA GLY A 16 12.16 -2.65 3.17
C GLY A 16 12.07 -1.15 2.88
N LEU A 17 11.27 -0.74 1.90
CA LEU A 17 11.04 0.68 1.59
C LEU A 17 10.33 1.41 2.74
N LEU A 18 9.31 0.81 3.36
CA LEU A 18 8.61 1.40 4.50
C LEU A 18 9.52 1.58 5.72
N ASP A 19 10.42 0.63 6.00
CA ASP A 19 11.37 0.72 7.12
C ASP A 19 12.44 1.77 6.84
N SER A 20 13.03 1.77 5.64
CA SER A 20 14.09 2.71 5.27
C SER A 20 13.65 4.17 5.25
N GLU A 21 12.38 4.44 4.92
CA GLU A 21 11.81 5.79 4.84
C GLU A 21 11.01 6.18 6.10
N SER A 22 11.07 5.39 7.16
CA SER A 22 10.28 5.60 8.38
C SER A 22 10.56 6.94 9.06
N ASP A 23 11.81 7.40 9.06
CA ASP A 23 12.19 8.71 9.62
C ASP A 23 11.58 9.85 8.80
N LEU A 24 11.63 9.77 7.46
CA LEU A 24 11.00 10.75 6.57
C LEU A 24 9.47 10.79 6.77
N LEU A 25 8.83 9.63 6.86
CA LEU A 25 7.39 9.53 7.10
C LEU A 25 6.99 10.16 8.43
N SER A 26 7.79 9.97 9.49
CA SER A 26 7.60 10.61 10.78
C SER A 26 7.82 12.12 10.72
N GLU A 27 8.82 12.58 9.96
CA GLU A 27 9.06 14.03 9.75
C GLU A 27 7.88 14.69 9.06
N ILE A 28 7.36 14.08 7.98
CA ILE A 28 6.19 14.59 7.26
C ILE A 28 4.98 14.68 8.20
N ASP A 29 4.66 13.60 8.91
CA ASP A 29 3.51 13.54 9.81
C ASP A 29 3.64 14.53 10.98
N SER A 30 4.84 14.74 11.51
CA SER A 30 5.06 15.64 12.66
C SER A 30 4.69 17.10 12.41
N LYS A 31 4.56 17.53 11.16
CA LYS A 31 4.20 18.91 10.82
C LYS A 31 2.76 19.24 11.20
N PHE A 32 1.84 18.30 11.07
CA PHE A 32 0.40 18.49 11.30
C PHE A 32 -0.26 17.33 12.05
N GLY A 33 0.49 16.28 12.37
CA GLY A 33 0.10 15.10 13.11
C GLY A 33 0.86 14.96 14.43
N ASP A 34 1.03 13.73 14.89
CA ASP A 34 1.79 13.38 16.11
C ASP A 34 3.16 12.73 15.83
N GLY A 35 3.54 12.61 14.57
CA GLY A 35 4.84 12.09 14.15
C GLY A 35 5.01 10.59 14.32
N ASP A 36 3.92 9.83 14.51
CA ASP A 36 4.00 8.39 14.78
C ASP A 36 3.82 7.53 13.51
N HIS A 37 3.53 8.14 12.35
CA HIS A 37 3.24 7.41 11.12
C HIS A 37 4.41 6.52 10.69
N GLY A 38 5.63 7.04 10.61
CA GLY A 38 6.80 6.25 10.25
C GLY A 38 7.12 5.15 11.27
N ILE A 39 6.92 5.40 12.57
CA ILE A 39 7.06 4.38 13.61
C ILE A 39 6.07 3.23 13.37
N THR A 40 4.86 3.56 12.94
CA THR A 40 3.83 2.55 12.62
C THR A 40 4.20 1.78 11.36
N MET A 41 4.72 2.44 10.32
CA MET A 41 5.19 1.79 9.09
C MET A 41 6.35 0.84 9.37
N ALA A 42 7.31 1.21 10.22
CA ALA A 42 8.40 0.31 10.64
C ALA A 42 7.89 -0.93 11.39
N LYS A 43 6.81 -0.82 12.18
CA LYS A 43 6.18 -1.99 12.82
C LYS A 43 5.47 -2.89 11.81
N ILE A 44 4.78 -2.30 10.82
CA ILE A 44 4.12 -3.05 9.73
C ILE A 44 5.17 -3.74 8.87
N SER A 45 6.29 -3.09 8.56
CA SER A 45 7.43 -3.70 7.86
C SER A 45 7.91 -4.97 8.57
N LYS A 46 8.20 -4.89 9.87
CA LYS A 46 8.63 -6.05 10.67
C LYS A 46 7.57 -7.15 10.78
N LEU A 47 6.29 -6.77 10.77
CA LEU A 47 5.20 -7.74 10.70
C LEU A 47 5.23 -8.48 9.38
N ILE A 48 5.32 -7.78 8.24
CA ILE A 48 5.40 -8.39 6.91
C ILE A 48 6.60 -9.34 6.83
N GLU A 49 7.79 -8.92 7.23
CA GLU A 49 8.99 -9.77 7.24
C GLU A 49 8.78 -11.06 8.03
N ARG A 50 8.18 -10.97 9.22
CA ARG A 50 7.92 -12.13 10.08
C ARG A 50 6.90 -13.08 9.48
N GLU A 51 5.78 -12.55 8.97
CA GLU A 51 4.71 -13.37 8.43
C GLU A 51 5.13 -14.02 7.09
N VAL A 52 5.84 -13.30 6.22
CA VAL A 52 6.40 -13.88 4.99
C VAL A 52 7.39 -15.00 5.31
N ALA A 53 8.25 -14.83 6.32
CA ALA A 53 9.18 -15.89 6.74
C ALA A 53 8.48 -17.11 7.35
N ALA A 54 7.27 -16.94 7.88
CA ALA A 54 6.46 -18.00 8.48
C ALA A 54 5.41 -18.58 7.53
N TRP A 55 5.26 -18.01 6.33
CA TRP A 55 4.25 -18.43 5.36
C TRP A 55 4.55 -19.84 4.85
N ASP A 56 3.67 -20.79 5.15
CA ASP A 56 3.79 -22.21 4.77
C ASP A 56 2.88 -22.55 3.58
N ASP A 57 1.93 -23.45 3.69
CA ASP A 57 1.09 -23.96 2.59
C ASP A 57 -0.22 -23.18 2.39
N GLU A 58 -0.39 -22.05 3.07
CA GLU A 58 -1.58 -21.21 3.00
C GLU A 58 -1.70 -20.58 1.59
N PRO A 59 -2.88 -20.60 0.94
CA PRO A 59 -3.12 -19.94 -0.34
C PRO A 59 -2.84 -18.45 -0.30
N ILE A 60 -2.52 -17.86 -1.47
CA ILE A 60 -2.13 -16.44 -1.56
C ILE A 60 -3.21 -15.51 -0.97
N GLY A 61 -4.49 -15.72 -1.33
CA GLY A 61 -5.58 -14.89 -0.84
C GLY A 61 -5.75 -14.97 0.68
N GLU A 62 -5.71 -16.19 1.25
CA GLU A 62 -5.81 -16.42 2.69
C GLU A 62 -4.62 -15.82 3.45
N PHE A 63 -3.40 -15.94 2.91
CA PHE A 63 -2.21 -15.30 3.49
C PHE A 63 -2.34 -13.78 3.54
N LEU A 64 -2.80 -13.13 2.46
CA LEU A 64 -2.98 -11.69 2.40
C LEU A 64 -4.06 -11.21 3.39
N ASP A 65 -5.18 -11.93 3.52
CA ASP A 65 -6.21 -11.64 4.52
C ASP A 65 -5.66 -11.78 5.95
N THR A 66 -4.98 -12.90 6.24
CA THR A 66 -4.33 -13.13 7.54
C THR A 66 -3.33 -12.03 7.88
N LEU A 67 -2.47 -11.64 6.92
CA LEU A 67 -1.50 -10.56 7.08
C LEU A 67 -2.21 -9.22 7.32
N GLY A 68 -3.26 -8.93 6.56
CA GLY A 68 -4.10 -7.75 6.73
C GLY A 68 -4.72 -7.67 8.12
N CYS A 69 -5.35 -8.76 8.59
CA CYS A 69 -5.91 -8.85 9.94
C CYS A 69 -4.85 -8.56 11.02
N LYS A 70 -3.66 -9.13 10.90
CA LYS A 70 -2.55 -8.87 11.85
C LYS A 70 -2.04 -7.42 11.78
N ALA A 71 -2.04 -6.81 10.58
CA ALA A 71 -1.64 -5.42 10.41
C ALA A 71 -2.65 -4.46 11.05
N MET A 72 -3.95 -4.78 11.06
CA MET A 72 -4.97 -4.00 11.77
C MET A 72 -4.71 -3.90 13.29
N GLU A 73 -4.06 -4.89 13.87
CA GLU A 73 -3.73 -4.92 15.32
C GLU A 73 -2.48 -4.09 15.66
N VAL A 74 -1.74 -3.60 14.67
CA VAL A 74 -0.55 -2.77 14.88
C VAL A 74 -0.96 -1.44 15.51
N ARG A 75 -0.42 -1.18 16.70
CA ARG A 75 -0.70 0.07 17.43
C ARG A 75 0.02 1.26 16.79
N GLY A 76 -0.76 2.24 16.34
CA GLY A 76 -0.26 3.48 15.73
C GLY A 76 -1.38 4.25 15.03
N GLY A 77 -2.28 4.89 15.79
CA GLY A 77 -3.37 5.69 15.24
C GLY A 77 -4.27 4.94 14.27
N SER A 78 -4.67 5.58 13.17
CA SER A 78 -5.48 4.97 12.11
C SER A 78 -4.64 4.17 11.09
N ALA A 79 -3.32 4.29 11.12
CA ALA A 79 -2.45 3.68 10.11
C ALA A 79 -2.51 2.14 10.14
N GLY A 80 -2.56 1.52 11.32
CA GLY A 80 -2.72 0.07 11.46
C GLY A 80 -3.96 -0.48 10.75
N PRO A 81 -5.18 -0.03 11.14
CA PRO A 81 -6.41 -0.43 10.46
C PRO A 81 -6.40 -0.16 8.95
N LEU A 82 -5.96 1.02 8.50
CA LEU A 82 -5.93 1.37 7.09
C LEU A 82 -4.96 0.49 6.29
N TYR A 83 -3.76 0.24 6.81
CA TYR A 83 -2.80 -0.65 6.14
C TYR A 83 -3.23 -2.11 6.19
N GLY A 84 -3.90 -2.53 7.26
CA GLY A 84 -4.48 -3.87 7.33
C GLY A 84 -5.53 -4.09 6.25
N THR A 85 -6.42 -3.11 6.05
CA THR A 85 -7.42 -3.14 4.96
C THR A 85 -6.75 -3.11 3.58
N LEU A 86 -5.72 -2.27 3.39
CA LEU A 86 -4.97 -2.22 2.14
C LEU A 86 -4.34 -3.58 1.80
N ILE A 87 -3.66 -4.21 2.76
CA ILE A 87 -2.98 -5.49 2.54
C ILE A 87 -3.99 -6.62 2.36
N GLY A 88 -5.00 -6.73 3.22
CA GLY A 88 -6.05 -7.76 3.12
C GLY A 88 -6.84 -7.62 1.83
N GLY A 89 -7.13 -6.38 1.42
CA GLY A 89 -7.85 -6.08 0.19
C GLY A 89 -7.14 -6.58 -1.08
N LEU A 90 -5.82 -6.71 -1.08
CA LEU A 90 -5.09 -7.34 -2.19
C LEU A 90 -5.51 -8.81 -2.41
N GLY A 91 -5.99 -9.50 -1.37
CA GLY A 91 -6.48 -10.87 -1.46
C GLY A 91 -7.99 -10.98 -1.72
N PHE A 92 -8.75 -9.90 -1.52
CA PHE A 92 -10.21 -9.92 -1.41
C PHE A 92 -10.94 -10.45 -2.67
N GLU A 93 -10.45 -10.15 -3.87
CA GLU A 93 -11.03 -10.59 -5.13
C GLU A 93 -10.28 -11.77 -5.78
N LEU A 94 -9.35 -12.41 -5.06
CA LEU A 94 -8.68 -13.63 -5.53
C LEU A 94 -9.54 -14.87 -5.25
N ASP A 95 -9.42 -15.88 -6.09
CA ASP A 95 -10.06 -17.16 -5.87
C ASP A 95 -9.33 -17.97 -4.78
N ASP A 96 -10.05 -18.75 -3.99
CA ASP A 96 -9.53 -19.47 -2.81
C ASP A 96 -8.36 -20.44 -3.11
N ASP A 97 -8.26 -20.94 -4.36
CA ASP A 97 -7.26 -21.91 -4.82
C ASP A 97 -6.27 -21.31 -5.83
N GLU A 98 -6.20 -19.98 -5.94
CA GLU A 98 -5.35 -19.28 -6.91
C GLU A 98 -3.91 -19.10 -6.38
N ASP A 99 -3.03 -20.07 -6.69
CA ASP A 99 -1.63 -20.09 -6.23
C ASP A 99 -0.64 -19.46 -7.24
N GLU A 100 -1.09 -19.14 -8.45
CA GLU A 100 -0.32 -18.49 -9.51
C GLU A 100 -1.12 -17.35 -10.13
N LEU A 101 -0.73 -16.11 -9.85
CA LEU A 101 -1.46 -14.92 -10.29
C LEU A 101 -0.98 -14.47 -11.67
N GLY A 102 -1.90 -14.47 -12.63
CA GLY A 102 -1.71 -13.86 -13.94
C GLY A 102 -2.06 -12.37 -13.96
N PRO A 103 -1.98 -11.71 -15.14
CA PRO A 103 -2.29 -10.30 -15.25
C PRO A 103 -3.69 -9.93 -14.74
N ASP A 104 -4.70 -10.75 -15.04
CA ASP A 104 -6.08 -10.55 -14.56
C ASP A 104 -6.17 -10.59 -13.04
N ALA A 105 -5.54 -11.58 -12.41
CA ALA A 105 -5.49 -11.67 -10.95
C ALA A 105 -4.79 -10.47 -10.32
N VAL A 106 -3.71 -9.96 -10.93
CA VAL A 106 -3.03 -8.75 -10.44
C VAL A 106 -3.94 -7.52 -10.53
N LYS A 107 -4.72 -7.38 -11.59
CA LYS A 107 -5.74 -6.30 -11.67
C LYS A 107 -6.82 -6.47 -10.58
N ARG A 108 -7.27 -7.70 -10.31
CA ARG A 108 -8.21 -7.99 -9.22
C ARG A 108 -7.63 -7.68 -7.84
N MET A 109 -6.33 -7.87 -7.61
CA MET A 109 -5.66 -7.45 -6.36
C MET A 109 -5.85 -5.94 -6.13
N PHE A 110 -5.61 -5.10 -7.13
CA PHE A 110 -5.82 -3.65 -7.00
C PHE A 110 -7.30 -3.27 -6.87
N SER A 111 -8.19 -3.96 -7.59
CA SER A 111 -9.65 -3.76 -7.49
C SER A 111 -10.16 -4.07 -6.10
N GLY A 112 -9.83 -5.24 -5.56
CA GLY A 112 -10.22 -5.66 -4.22
C GLY A 112 -9.69 -4.73 -3.13
N CYS A 113 -8.42 -4.30 -3.26
CA CYS A 113 -7.83 -3.33 -2.36
C CYS A 113 -8.61 -1.99 -2.36
N LEU A 114 -9.01 -1.48 -3.52
CA LEU A 114 -9.80 -0.25 -3.62
C LEU A 114 -11.21 -0.44 -3.05
N THR A 115 -11.86 -1.57 -3.35
CA THR A 115 -13.20 -1.93 -2.85
C THR A 115 -13.22 -1.91 -1.32
N GLU A 116 -12.33 -2.67 -0.68
CA GLU A 116 -12.25 -2.75 0.78
C GLU A 116 -11.93 -1.39 1.43
N MET A 117 -11.04 -0.62 0.81
CA MET A 117 -10.71 0.72 1.32
C MET A 117 -11.89 1.69 1.21
N GLN A 118 -12.68 1.65 0.14
CA GLN A 118 -13.86 2.50 -0.03
C GLN A 118 -15.00 2.16 0.95
N ASP A 119 -15.04 0.95 1.47
CA ASP A 119 -15.99 0.55 2.50
C ASP A 119 -15.68 1.17 3.88
N ILE A 120 -14.41 1.46 4.17
CA ILE A 120 -14.00 2.01 5.47
C ILE A 120 -13.70 3.51 5.45
N THR A 121 -13.56 4.14 4.28
CA THR A 121 -13.32 5.58 4.17
C THR A 121 -14.07 6.20 3.01
N THR A 122 -14.52 7.44 3.21
CA THR A 122 -15.14 8.27 2.16
C THR A 122 -14.13 9.22 1.50
N ALA A 123 -12.85 9.12 1.84
CA ALA A 123 -11.80 9.99 1.30
C ALA A 123 -11.64 9.76 -0.20
N GLN A 124 -11.45 10.85 -0.94
CA GLN A 124 -11.27 10.89 -2.39
C GLN A 124 -9.95 11.56 -2.74
N VAL A 125 -9.55 11.48 -4.00
CA VAL A 125 -8.43 12.27 -4.52
C VAL A 125 -8.70 13.76 -4.26
N GLY A 126 -7.72 14.45 -3.68
CA GLY A 126 -7.84 15.86 -3.26
C GLY A 126 -8.23 16.05 -1.79
N ASP A 127 -8.30 14.98 -1.00
CA ASP A 127 -8.64 15.03 0.42
C ASP A 127 -7.41 14.99 1.33
N LYS A 128 -6.21 14.81 0.75
CA LYS A 128 -4.93 14.72 1.39
C LYS A 128 -4.87 13.55 2.38
N THR A 129 -4.94 12.34 1.82
CA THR A 129 -4.90 11.06 2.53
C THR A 129 -4.17 10.02 1.68
N MET A 130 -3.97 8.80 2.20
CA MET A 130 -3.46 7.67 1.43
C MET A 130 -4.25 7.39 0.13
N MET A 131 -5.54 7.78 0.08
CA MET A 131 -6.39 7.58 -1.10
C MET A 131 -5.93 8.42 -2.30
N ASP A 132 -5.18 9.50 -2.07
CA ASP A 132 -4.58 10.31 -3.16
C ASP A 132 -3.53 9.51 -3.96
N ALA A 133 -2.89 8.52 -3.35
CA ALA A 133 -1.98 7.60 -4.04
C ALA A 133 -2.71 6.31 -4.48
N LEU A 134 -3.58 5.76 -3.65
CA LEU A 134 -4.20 4.45 -3.89
C LEU A 134 -5.21 4.48 -5.04
N ILE A 135 -6.12 5.45 -5.08
CA ILE A 135 -7.14 5.53 -6.13
C ILE A 135 -6.48 5.60 -7.52
N PRO A 136 -5.56 6.55 -7.80
CA PRO A 136 -4.90 6.60 -9.10
C PRO A 136 -4.12 5.33 -9.45
N ALA A 137 -3.49 4.69 -8.46
CA ALA A 137 -2.78 3.43 -8.67
C ALA A 137 -3.71 2.30 -9.14
N CYS A 138 -4.86 2.14 -8.46
CA CYS A 138 -5.82 1.11 -8.81
C CYS A 138 -6.47 1.38 -10.19
N GLU A 139 -6.78 2.64 -10.50
CA GLU A 139 -7.30 3.03 -11.81
C GLU A 139 -6.28 2.74 -12.93
N ALA A 140 -5.01 3.12 -12.73
CA ALA A 140 -3.94 2.86 -13.69
C ALA A 140 -3.68 1.36 -13.88
N ALA A 141 -3.69 0.57 -12.81
CA ALA A 141 -3.57 -0.89 -12.88
C ALA A 141 -4.69 -1.53 -13.73
N ALA A 142 -5.92 -1.05 -13.55
CA ALA A 142 -7.08 -1.57 -14.29
C ALA A 142 -6.99 -1.27 -15.80
N GLU A 143 -6.45 -0.10 -16.18
CA GLU A 143 -6.32 0.36 -17.56
C GLU A 143 -5.06 -0.15 -18.27
N ALA A 144 -4.07 -0.66 -17.52
CA ALA A 144 -2.81 -1.14 -18.07
C ALA A 144 -3.00 -2.34 -19.00
N ALA A 145 -2.00 -2.58 -19.87
CA ALA A 145 -1.93 -3.77 -20.72
C ALA A 145 -1.96 -5.05 -19.87
N ASP A 146 -2.38 -6.18 -20.47
CA ASP A 146 -2.46 -7.47 -19.78
C ASP A 146 -1.05 -8.11 -19.64
N ASP A 147 -0.18 -7.40 -18.95
CA ASP A 147 1.17 -7.78 -18.60
C ASP A 147 1.46 -7.36 -17.16
N ILE A 148 2.00 -8.26 -16.35
CA ILE A 148 2.17 -8.03 -14.90
C ILE A 148 3.09 -6.85 -14.63
N GLU A 149 4.22 -6.75 -15.32
CA GLU A 149 5.18 -5.66 -15.12
C GLU A 149 4.55 -4.32 -15.52
N ALA A 150 3.84 -4.27 -16.65
CA ALA A 150 3.14 -3.07 -17.09
C ALA A 150 2.04 -2.63 -16.11
N ILE A 151 1.31 -3.57 -15.50
CA ILE A 151 0.29 -3.27 -14.48
C ILE A 151 0.94 -2.67 -13.23
N LEU A 152 2.01 -3.29 -12.74
CA LEU A 152 2.71 -2.84 -11.53
C LEU A 152 3.43 -1.50 -11.75
N GLU A 153 4.06 -1.29 -12.92
CA GLU A 153 4.70 -0.03 -13.31
C GLU A 153 3.68 1.11 -13.39
N ALA A 154 2.53 0.87 -14.04
CA ALA A 154 1.47 1.87 -14.13
C ALA A 154 0.91 2.26 -12.76
N ALA A 155 0.73 1.28 -11.86
CA ALA A 155 0.28 1.52 -10.50
C ALA A 155 1.31 2.33 -9.68
N ASP A 156 2.61 1.98 -9.78
CA ASP A 156 3.71 2.68 -9.09
C ASP A 156 3.80 4.14 -9.55
N ASP A 157 3.83 4.37 -10.86
CA ASP A 157 3.90 5.72 -11.42
C ASP A 157 2.71 6.59 -11.00
N ALA A 158 1.50 6.03 -11.02
CA ALA A 158 0.30 6.72 -10.61
C ALA A 158 0.28 7.00 -9.10
N ALA A 159 0.67 6.03 -8.26
CA ALA A 159 0.80 6.23 -6.82
C ALA A 159 1.81 7.33 -6.48
N ALA A 160 2.97 7.32 -7.14
CA ALA A 160 3.99 8.35 -6.97
C ALA A 160 3.49 9.73 -7.42
N GLY A 161 2.70 9.79 -8.49
CA GLY A 161 2.02 11.01 -8.94
C GLY A 161 1.07 11.55 -7.89
N GLY A 162 0.18 10.70 -7.39
CA GLY A 162 -0.81 11.05 -6.37
C GLY A 162 -0.19 11.49 -5.04
N ALA A 163 0.86 10.80 -4.60
CA ALA A 163 1.62 11.19 -3.40
C ALA A 163 2.23 12.59 -3.55
N ARG A 164 2.81 12.93 -4.70
CA ARG A 164 3.31 14.29 -5.00
C ARG A 164 2.18 15.33 -5.04
N ASP A 165 1.07 14.99 -5.68
CA ASP A 165 -0.05 15.92 -5.83
C ASP A 165 -0.74 16.23 -4.49
N SER A 166 -0.64 15.33 -3.50
CA SER A 166 -1.15 15.57 -2.15
C SER A 166 -0.56 16.83 -1.50
N GLU A 167 0.61 17.30 -1.93
CA GLU A 167 1.17 18.59 -1.48
C GLU A 167 0.27 19.78 -1.78
N ARG A 168 -0.52 19.71 -2.85
CA ARG A 168 -1.36 20.82 -3.34
C ARG A 168 -2.71 20.90 -2.65
N TYR A 169 -3.07 19.86 -1.89
CA TYR A 169 -4.40 19.75 -1.29
C TYR A 169 -4.41 20.19 0.16
N PRO A 170 -5.49 20.84 0.63
CA PRO A 170 -5.73 21.03 2.04
C PRO A 170 -6.21 19.72 2.68
N SER A 171 -5.75 19.43 3.89
CA SER A 171 -6.19 18.22 4.60
C SER A 171 -7.65 18.31 5.02
N LYS A 172 -8.42 17.24 4.71
CA LYS A 172 -9.84 17.10 5.07
C LYS A 172 -10.11 15.99 6.08
N PHE A 173 -9.09 15.16 6.36
CA PHE A 173 -9.20 14.01 7.25
C PHE A 173 -8.13 14.03 8.35
N GLY A 174 -8.27 13.17 9.33
CA GLY A 174 -7.31 12.96 10.39
C GLY A 174 -7.06 14.21 11.26
N ARG A 175 -5.91 14.24 11.91
CA ARG A 175 -5.50 15.34 12.78
C ARG A 175 -5.17 16.62 12.02
N ALA A 176 -4.58 16.47 10.84
CA ALA A 176 -4.22 17.58 9.97
C ALA A 176 -5.43 18.40 9.48
N LYS A 177 -6.65 17.84 9.51
CA LYS A 177 -7.89 18.54 9.14
C LYS A 177 -8.06 19.89 9.83
N SER A 178 -7.58 20.03 11.07
CA SER A 178 -7.72 21.28 11.84
C SER A 178 -6.90 22.43 11.27
N TYR A 179 -5.85 22.13 10.49
CA TYR A 179 -4.93 23.11 9.91
C TYR A 179 -5.34 23.57 8.50
N LYS A 180 -6.25 22.85 7.83
CA LYS A 180 -6.83 23.23 6.52
C LYS A 180 -5.75 23.60 5.51
N GLU A 181 -5.83 24.83 4.95
CA GLU A 181 -4.93 25.36 3.92
C GLU A 181 -3.46 25.47 4.40
N GLU A 182 -3.20 25.52 5.71
CA GLU A 182 -1.84 25.52 6.23
C GLU A 182 -1.07 24.23 5.89
N THR A 183 -1.79 23.14 5.57
CA THR A 183 -1.19 21.87 5.18
C THR A 183 -0.69 21.84 3.73
N ILE A 184 -1.06 22.84 2.91
CA ILE A 184 -0.59 22.94 1.51
C ILE A 184 0.92 23.19 1.51
N GLY A 185 1.64 22.51 0.61
CA GLY A 185 3.10 22.56 0.53
C GLY A 185 3.81 21.47 1.34
N THR A 186 3.05 20.57 1.97
CA THR A 186 3.57 19.37 2.62
C THR A 186 2.82 18.16 2.05
N PRO A 187 3.48 17.07 1.65
CA PRO A 187 2.78 15.86 1.19
C PRO A 187 2.02 15.21 2.36
N ASP A 188 1.08 14.31 2.02
CA ASP A 188 0.44 13.46 3.02
C ASP A 188 1.33 12.24 3.35
N ALA A 189 1.59 11.97 4.63
CA ALA A 189 2.42 10.85 5.05
C ALA A 189 1.83 9.49 4.62
N GLY A 190 0.49 9.36 4.67
CA GLY A 190 -0.22 8.17 4.20
C GLY A 190 -0.11 7.98 2.69
N ALA A 191 -0.22 9.05 1.90
CA ALA A 191 -0.04 8.98 0.45
C ALA A 191 1.40 8.58 0.08
N VAL A 192 2.40 9.16 0.78
CA VAL A 192 3.82 8.81 0.55
C VAL A 192 4.07 7.35 0.91
N SER A 193 3.64 6.88 2.06
CA SER A 193 3.85 5.48 2.46
C SER A 193 3.11 4.50 1.56
N THR A 194 1.90 4.82 1.09
CA THR A 194 1.17 3.98 0.12
C THR A 194 1.91 3.90 -1.22
N SER A 195 2.46 5.01 -1.70
CA SER A 195 3.32 5.02 -2.89
C SER A 195 4.57 4.15 -2.71
N LEU A 196 5.23 4.20 -1.54
CA LEU A 196 6.38 3.34 -1.24
C LEU A 196 5.99 1.86 -1.20
N PHE A 197 4.84 1.53 -0.62
CA PHE A 197 4.34 0.16 -0.58
C PHE A 197 4.11 -0.40 -2.00
N ILE A 198 3.41 0.36 -2.86
CA ILE A 198 3.12 -0.04 -4.25
C ILE A 198 4.42 -0.13 -5.07
N ARG A 199 5.35 0.81 -4.90
CA ARG A 199 6.68 0.75 -5.50
C ARG A 199 7.41 -0.53 -5.11
N GLY A 200 7.35 -0.92 -3.84
CA GLY A 200 7.97 -2.16 -3.38
C GLY A 200 7.37 -3.40 -4.02
N LEU A 201 6.05 -3.43 -4.27
CA LEU A 201 5.42 -4.51 -5.03
C LEU A 201 6.00 -4.59 -6.46
N HIS A 202 6.16 -3.45 -7.15
CA HIS A 202 6.74 -3.39 -8.49
C HIS A 202 8.22 -3.79 -8.50
N GLU A 203 9.06 -3.14 -7.71
CA GLU A 203 10.50 -3.42 -7.67
C GLU A 203 10.80 -4.86 -7.23
N GLY A 204 10.04 -5.39 -6.26
CA GLY A 204 10.16 -6.77 -5.79
C GLY A 204 9.83 -7.78 -6.89
N TYR A 205 8.80 -7.51 -7.71
CA TYR A 205 8.48 -8.31 -8.88
C TYR A 205 9.63 -8.32 -9.87
N VAL A 206 10.15 -7.15 -10.26
CA VAL A 206 11.26 -7.02 -11.22
C VAL A 206 12.51 -7.77 -10.73
N LYS A 207 12.87 -7.63 -9.44
CA LYS A 207 14.00 -8.34 -8.82
C LYS A 207 13.80 -9.86 -8.85
N ALA A 208 12.58 -10.33 -8.58
CA ALA A 208 12.27 -11.77 -8.61
C ALA A 208 12.42 -12.36 -10.02
N GLN A 209 12.02 -11.62 -11.07
CA GLN A 209 12.19 -12.06 -12.47
C GLN A 209 13.67 -12.15 -12.89
N GLN A 210 14.50 -11.24 -12.40
CA GLN A 210 15.96 -11.24 -12.71
C GLN A 210 16.74 -12.35 -11.99
N SER A 211 16.14 -12.96 -10.96
CA SER A 211 16.78 -13.98 -10.12
C SER A 211 16.39 -15.43 -10.52
N GLN A 212 15.57 -15.60 -11.56
CA GLN A 212 15.17 -16.87 -12.16
C GLN A 212 16.09 -17.25 -13.31
#